data_e491c59695968a9c7bdeb6ce813a4855
#
_entry.id   e491c59695968a9c7bdeb6ce813a4855
#
_cell.length_a   1.000
_cell.length_b   1.000
_cell.length_c   1.000
_cell.angle_alpha   90.00
_cell.angle_beta   90.00
_cell.angle_gamma   90.00
#
_symmetry.space_group_name_H-M   'P 1'
#
loop_
_entity.id
_entity.type
_entity.pdbx_description
1 polymer ?
#
loop_
_entity_poly.entity_id
_entity_poly.type
_entity_poly.pdbx_seq_one_letter_code
_entity_poly.pdbx_strand_id
1 'polypeptide(L)'
;LAKRWAFHLIMRRFGLALLLGCMLLGGLRADWDFSQISRRAQALYGPLGAGQGRIDAWQQLLATQKQLSEVERLNVVNQFFNRQMRYEEDIDLWREVDYWATPIQSLIKGAGDCEDYAIAKYFSLRRLGVPSEKLRITYVKALRQNRAHMVLTYYSNPDAMPLVLDSLIDAIKPASQRADLLPVYAFNGEGLWLAGAKGNKKVGDTKRLSRWQDLLKKMQAEGFPAEPVY
;
A
#
# COMPACT_ATOMS: atom_id res chain seq x y z
N LEU A 1 62.78 -10.16 -9.69
CA LEU A 1 62.08 -9.52 -8.56
C LEU A 1 61.12 -8.42 -9.02
N ALA A 2 61.47 -7.59 -10.02
CA ALA A 2 60.62 -6.47 -10.48
C ALA A 2 59.27 -6.89 -11.12
N LYS A 3 59.19 -8.04 -11.82
CA LYS A 3 57.95 -8.55 -12.47
C LYS A 3 56.86 -9.03 -11.49
N ARG A 4 57.24 -9.45 -10.27
CA ARG A 4 56.24 -9.90 -9.27
C ARG A 4 55.50 -8.72 -8.59
N TRP A 5 56.13 -7.56 -8.47
CA TRP A 5 55.55 -6.37 -7.86
C TRP A 5 54.47 -5.72 -8.77
N ALA A 6 54.70 -5.71 -10.08
CA ALA A 6 53.78 -5.12 -11.05
C ALA A 6 52.44 -5.91 -11.09
N PHE A 7 52.50 -7.25 -10.95
CA PHE A 7 51.29 -8.10 -10.97
C PHE A 7 50.38 -7.88 -9.75
N HIS A 8 50.97 -7.67 -8.57
CA HIS A 8 50.20 -7.39 -7.34
C HIS A 8 49.56 -5.99 -7.34
N LEU A 9 50.16 -5.00 -7.99
CA LEU A 9 49.60 -3.65 -8.11
C LEU A 9 48.39 -3.62 -9.08
N ILE A 10 48.46 -4.37 -10.17
CA ILE A 10 47.39 -4.47 -11.17
C ILE A 10 46.20 -5.21 -10.58
N MET A 11 46.39 -6.33 -9.87
CA MET A 11 45.33 -7.08 -9.21
C MET A 11 44.63 -6.26 -8.11
N ARG A 12 45.35 -5.42 -7.34
CA ARG A 12 44.73 -4.53 -6.35
C ARG A 12 43.85 -3.42 -6.96
N ARG A 13 44.25 -2.90 -8.13
CA ARG A 13 43.44 -1.86 -8.86
C ARG A 13 42.21 -2.46 -9.48
N PHE A 14 42.27 -3.67 -10.02
CA PHE A 14 41.06 -4.37 -10.55
C PHE A 14 40.13 -4.83 -9.44
N GLY A 15 40.63 -5.30 -8.30
CA GLY A 15 39.82 -5.66 -7.13
C GLY A 15 39.07 -4.47 -6.53
N LEU A 16 39.71 -3.27 -6.51
CA LEU A 16 39.06 -2.06 -5.98
C LEU A 16 38.00 -1.49 -6.95
N ALA A 17 38.25 -1.61 -8.26
CA ALA A 17 37.26 -1.21 -9.27
C ALA A 17 36.01 -2.12 -9.30
N LEU A 18 36.15 -3.43 -9.02
CA LEU A 18 35.02 -4.35 -8.90
C LEU A 18 34.20 -4.11 -7.62
N LEU A 19 34.84 -3.72 -6.51
CA LEU A 19 34.13 -3.40 -5.26
C LEU A 19 33.39 -2.06 -5.34
N LEU A 20 33.87 -1.07 -6.08
CA LEU A 20 33.11 0.17 -6.33
C LEU A 20 31.95 -0.02 -7.33
N GLY A 21 32.03 -0.98 -8.24
CA GLY A 21 30.97 -1.29 -9.19
C GLY A 21 29.76 -2.01 -8.57
N CYS A 22 29.95 -2.74 -7.46
CA CYS A 22 28.85 -3.43 -6.78
C CYS A 22 28.03 -2.56 -5.82
N MET A 23 28.46 -1.33 -5.51
CA MET A 23 27.70 -0.44 -4.61
C MET A 23 26.67 0.45 -5.33
N LEU A 24 26.51 0.36 -6.65
CA LEU A 24 25.56 1.17 -7.42
C LEU A 24 24.36 0.38 -7.95
N LEU A 25 24.19 -0.88 -7.55
CA LEU A 25 22.96 -1.64 -7.79
C LEU A 25 21.99 -1.54 -6.58
N GLY A 26 21.95 -0.38 -5.93
CA GLY A 26 20.77 0.02 -5.18
C GLY A 26 19.64 0.13 -6.18
N GLY A 27 18.72 -0.85 -6.19
CA GLY A 27 17.61 -0.88 -7.12
C GLY A 27 16.95 0.49 -7.21
N LEU A 28 16.96 1.07 -8.40
CA LEU A 28 16.17 2.24 -8.74
C LEU A 28 14.70 1.83 -8.52
N ARG A 29 14.21 2.02 -7.29
CA ARG A 29 12.77 2.00 -7.05
C ARG A 29 12.21 3.10 -7.92
N ALA A 30 11.46 2.72 -8.96
CA ALA A 30 10.77 3.69 -9.79
C ALA A 30 9.93 4.57 -8.86
N ASP A 31 10.28 5.83 -8.78
CA ASP A 31 9.55 6.78 -7.96
C ASP A 31 8.19 7.07 -8.61
N TRP A 32 7.17 7.37 -7.82
CA TRP A 32 5.87 7.76 -8.35
C TRP A 32 5.98 9.18 -8.91
N ASP A 33 5.87 9.30 -10.23
CA ASP A 33 5.79 10.60 -10.90
C ASP A 33 4.37 11.15 -10.83
N PHE A 34 4.07 11.90 -9.77
CA PHE A 34 2.74 12.47 -9.55
C PHE A 34 2.32 13.44 -10.65
N SER A 35 3.25 14.09 -11.35
CA SER A 35 2.91 14.93 -12.48
C SER A 35 2.41 14.09 -13.67
N GLN A 36 3.04 12.95 -13.92
CA GLN A 36 2.58 12.00 -14.93
C GLN A 36 1.26 11.33 -14.50
N ILE A 37 1.15 10.92 -13.23
CA ILE A 37 -0.06 10.30 -12.68
C ILE A 37 -1.25 11.27 -12.83
N SER A 38 -1.12 12.53 -12.44
CA SER A 38 -2.20 13.53 -12.57
C SER A 38 -2.59 13.76 -14.03
N ARG A 39 -1.62 13.86 -14.96
CA ARG A 39 -1.92 13.98 -16.40
C ARG A 39 -2.68 12.78 -16.94
N ARG A 40 -2.28 11.56 -16.58
CA ARG A 40 -2.96 10.33 -17.00
C ARG A 40 -4.34 10.20 -16.37
N ALA A 41 -4.48 10.51 -15.08
CA ALA A 41 -5.76 10.53 -14.39
C ALA A 41 -6.73 11.52 -15.07
N GLN A 42 -6.26 12.73 -15.44
CA GLN A 42 -7.07 13.70 -16.17
C GLN A 42 -7.49 13.20 -17.56
N ALA A 43 -6.60 12.47 -18.26
CA ALA A 43 -6.94 11.88 -19.55
C ALA A 43 -7.96 10.74 -19.44
N LEU A 44 -7.91 9.95 -18.35
CA LEU A 44 -8.80 8.80 -18.12
C LEU A 44 -10.17 9.22 -17.56
N TYR A 45 -10.19 10.18 -16.63
CA TYR A 45 -11.35 10.48 -15.79
C TYR A 45 -11.91 11.89 -16.01
N GLY A 46 -11.30 12.69 -16.88
CA GLY A 46 -11.67 14.10 -17.10
C GLY A 46 -11.08 15.05 -16.07
N PRO A 47 -11.59 16.30 -15.97
CA PRO A 47 -11.06 17.30 -15.07
C PRO A 47 -11.04 16.86 -13.61
N LEU A 48 -9.91 16.97 -12.93
CA LEU A 48 -9.72 16.48 -11.57
C LEU A 48 -10.42 17.33 -10.51
N GLY A 49 -10.70 18.62 -10.82
CA GLY A 49 -11.39 19.51 -9.91
C GLY A 49 -10.75 19.58 -8.51
N ALA A 50 -11.56 19.50 -7.46
CA ALA A 50 -11.09 19.45 -6.08
C ALA A 50 -10.22 18.22 -5.76
N GLY A 51 -10.26 17.17 -6.60
CA GLY A 51 -9.43 15.98 -6.48
C GLY A 51 -7.94 16.28 -6.65
N GLN A 52 -7.58 17.26 -7.51
CA GLN A 52 -6.18 17.64 -7.67
C GLN A 52 -5.55 18.07 -6.33
N GLY A 53 -6.22 18.91 -5.56
CA GLY A 53 -5.72 19.34 -4.25
C GLY A 53 -5.53 18.19 -3.25
N ARG A 54 -6.41 17.15 -3.29
CA ARG A 54 -6.27 15.95 -2.46
C ARG A 54 -5.10 15.08 -2.91
N ILE A 55 -4.87 14.96 -4.22
CA ILE A 55 -3.72 14.25 -4.81
C ILE A 55 -2.41 14.97 -4.43
N ASP A 56 -2.36 16.29 -4.52
CA ASP A 56 -1.18 17.09 -4.15
C ASP A 56 -0.87 16.95 -2.65
N ALA A 57 -1.91 16.98 -1.79
CA ALA A 57 -1.75 16.75 -0.35
C ALA A 57 -1.25 15.33 -0.05
N TRP A 58 -1.72 14.32 -0.79
CA TRP A 58 -1.22 12.95 -0.70
C TRP A 58 0.24 12.83 -1.13
N GLN A 59 0.62 13.44 -2.25
CA GLN A 59 2.02 13.53 -2.70
C GLN A 59 2.90 14.15 -1.63
N GLN A 60 2.48 15.27 -1.05
CA GLN A 60 3.22 15.96 0.02
C GLN A 60 3.40 15.06 1.25
N LEU A 61 2.34 14.37 1.70
CA LEU A 61 2.41 13.40 2.79
C LEU A 61 3.48 12.34 2.49
N LEU A 62 3.43 11.72 1.32
CA LEU A 62 4.39 10.67 0.91
C LEU A 62 5.82 11.19 0.81
N ALA A 63 6.03 12.44 0.42
CA ALA A 63 7.35 13.05 0.32
C ALA A 63 7.95 13.38 1.69
N THR A 64 7.14 13.86 2.63
CA THR A 64 7.62 14.44 3.90
C THR A 64 7.65 13.46 5.07
N GLN A 65 6.89 12.36 5.03
CA GLN A 65 6.71 11.48 6.19
C GLN A 65 7.61 10.22 6.20
N LYS A 66 8.58 10.13 5.30
CA LYS A 66 9.52 8.98 5.21
C LYS A 66 10.42 8.81 6.44
N GLN A 67 10.66 9.88 7.19
CA GLN A 67 11.54 9.88 8.37
C GLN A 67 10.85 9.37 9.63
N LEU A 68 9.53 9.30 9.65
CA LEU A 68 8.75 8.85 10.79
C LEU A 68 8.99 7.36 11.08
N SER A 69 8.79 6.97 12.33
CA SER A 69 8.70 5.56 12.71
C SER A 69 7.52 4.86 12.00
N GLU A 70 7.53 3.53 11.91
CA GLU A 70 6.42 2.80 11.27
C GLU A 70 5.07 3.14 11.90
N VAL A 71 4.99 3.20 13.24
CA VAL A 71 3.74 3.51 13.96
C VAL A 71 3.24 4.93 13.66
N GLU A 72 4.14 5.90 13.59
CA GLU A 72 3.76 7.26 13.21
C GLU A 72 3.27 7.32 11.76
N ARG A 73 3.91 6.57 10.82
CA ARG A 73 3.42 6.45 9.43
C ARG A 73 2.02 5.86 9.37
N LEU A 74 1.72 4.82 10.18
CA LEU A 74 0.37 4.27 10.28
C LEU A 74 -0.64 5.36 10.66
N ASN A 75 -0.32 6.16 11.69
CA ASN A 75 -1.21 7.21 12.21
C ASN A 75 -1.46 8.30 11.17
N VAL A 76 -0.40 8.85 10.55
CA VAL A 76 -0.56 9.95 9.58
C VAL A 76 -1.31 9.51 8.32
N VAL A 77 -1.07 8.29 7.83
CA VAL A 77 -1.77 7.74 6.68
C VAL A 77 -3.23 7.45 7.01
N ASN A 78 -3.51 6.83 8.16
CA ASN A 78 -4.88 6.54 8.60
C ASN A 78 -5.70 7.84 8.71
N GLN A 79 -5.17 8.84 9.40
CA GLN A 79 -5.84 10.13 9.56
C GLN A 79 -6.01 10.88 8.23
N PHE A 80 -5.02 10.80 7.34
CA PHE A 80 -5.10 11.46 6.04
C PHE A 80 -6.34 10.98 5.27
N PHE A 81 -6.47 9.69 5.03
CA PHE A 81 -7.59 9.18 4.24
C PHE A 81 -8.92 9.34 4.97
N ASN A 82 -8.99 9.13 6.29
CA ASN A 82 -10.21 9.33 7.05
C ASN A 82 -10.72 10.79 7.02
N ARG A 83 -9.83 11.78 6.80
CA ARG A 83 -10.20 13.20 6.69
C ARG A 83 -10.42 13.66 5.25
N GLN A 84 -9.72 13.06 4.27
CA GLN A 84 -9.79 13.49 2.86
C GLN A 84 -10.96 12.85 2.11
N MET A 85 -11.50 11.77 2.62
CA MET A 85 -12.60 11.04 2.00
C MET A 85 -13.80 10.97 2.95
N ARG A 86 -15.00 11.08 2.40
CA ARG A 86 -16.24 10.72 3.08
C ARG A 86 -16.59 9.26 2.77
N TYR A 87 -17.19 8.56 3.72
CA TYR A 87 -17.68 7.22 3.47
C TYR A 87 -18.91 7.26 2.56
N GLU A 88 -18.90 6.51 1.47
CA GLU A 88 -20.01 6.41 0.51
C GLU A 88 -19.97 5.04 -0.16
N GLU A 89 -21.10 4.34 -0.18
CA GLU A 89 -21.22 3.00 -0.75
C GLU A 89 -21.01 3.05 -2.28
N ASP A 90 -20.44 2.01 -2.83
CA ASP A 90 -20.11 1.88 -4.25
C ASP A 90 -21.31 2.09 -5.17
N ILE A 91 -22.47 1.54 -4.77
CA ILE A 91 -23.67 1.67 -5.58
C ILE A 91 -24.09 3.13 -5.78
N ASP A 92 -23.84 3.99 -4.81
CA ASP A 92 -24.15 5.41 -4.89
C ASP A 92 -23.06 6.17 -5.63
N LEU A 93 -21.80 5.82 -5.39
CA LEU A 93 -20.62 6.51 -5.93
C LEU A 93 -20.28 6.11 -7.38
N TRP A 94 -20.35 4.81 -7.69
CA TRP A 94 -19.90 4.23 -8.95
C TRP A 94 -21.02 3.60 -9.78
N ARG A 95 -22.22 3.43 -9.23
CA ARG A 95 -23.35 2.67 -9.82
C ARG A 95 -23.02 1.19 -10.04
N GLU A 96 -22.08 0.68 -9.26
CA GLU A 96 -21.67 -0.72 -9.20
C GLU A 96 -21.85 -1.25 -7.76
N VAL A 97 -22.02 -2.56 -7.60
CA VAL A 97 -22.29 -3.16 -6.28
C VAL A 97 -21.01 -3.30 -5.44
N ASP A 98 -19.84 -3.41 -6.10
CA ASP A 98 -18.56 -3.68 -5.46
C ASP A 98 -17.44 -3.26 -6.44
N TYR A 99 -16.98 -2.02 -6.34
CA TYR A 99 -16.01 -1.37 -7.21
C TYR A 99 -14.77 -0.97 -6.43
N TRP A 100 -13.65 -1.65 -6.62
CA TRP A 100 -12.40 -1.31 -5.95
C TRP A 100 -11.71 -0.15 -6.66
N ALA A 101 -11.86 1.05 -6.11
CA ALA A 101 -11.25 2.24 -6.67
C ALA A 101 -9.74 2.28 -6.40
N THR A 102 -9.01 2.91 -7.34
CA THR A 102 -7.60 3.24 -7.08
C THR A 102 -7.50 4.40 -6.08
N PRO A 103 -6.36 4.59 -5.41
CA PRO A 103 -6.16 5.77 -4.56
C PRO A 103 -6.42 7.10 -5.29
N ILE A 104 -6.11 7.17 -6.60
CA ILE A 104 -6.38 8.34 -7.42
C ILE A 104 -7.87 8.55 -7.63
N GLN A 105 -8.60 7.49 -7.97
CA GLN A 105 -10.06 7.56 -8.17
C GLN A 105 -10.76 8.00 -6.89
N SER A 106 -10.40 7.42 -5.74
CA SER A 106 -10.97 7.79 -4.44
C SER A 106 -10.67 9.24 -4.08
N LEU A 107 -9.44 9.73 -4.34
CA LEU A 107 -9.06 11.13 -4.10
C LEU A 107 -9.75 12.08 -5.08
N ILE A 108 -9.98 11.71 -6.33
CA ILE A 108 -10.77 12.51 -7.29
C ILE A 108 -12.21 12.67 -6.76
N LYS A 109 -12.84 11.58 -6.37
CA LYS A 109 -14.21 11.59 -5.80
C LYS A 109 -14.26 12.25 -4.42
N GLY A 110 -13.17 12.17 -3.62
CA GLY A 110 -13.17 12.55 -2.21
C GLY A 110 -14.14 11.68 -1.40
N ALA A 111 -14.34 10.44 -1.84
CA ALA A 111 -15.25 9.47 -1.27
C ALA A 111 -14.84 8.05 -1.64
N GLY A 112 -15.33 7.08 -0.90
CA GLY A 112 -15.15 5.66 -1.13
C GLY A 112 -15.74 4.85 0.01
N ASP A 113 -15.79 3.54 -0.14
CA ASP A 113 -16.22 2.66 0.93
C ASP A 113 -15.03 1.93 1.61
N CYS A 114 -15.29 0.85 2.33
CA CYS A 114 -14.30 0.27 3.24
C CYS A 114 -13.04 -0.25 2.54
N GLU A 115 -13.17 -0.88 1.38
CA GLU A 115 -12.02 -1.39 0.61
C GLU A 115 -11.19 -0.27 0.02
N ASP A 116 -11.80 0.81 -0.46
CA ASP A 116 -11.09 1.96 -1.02
C ASP A 116 -10.17 2.60 0.01
N TYR A 117 -10.66 2.78 1.24
CA TYR A 117 -9.82 3.24 2.35
C TYR A 117 -8.67 2.27 2.66
N ALA A 118 -8.96 0.97 2.74
CA ALA A 118 -7.95 -0.03 3.04
C ALA A 118 -6.87 -0.10 1.95
N ILE A 119 -7.26 -0.06 0.66
CA ILE A 119 -6.40 -0.03 -0.52
C ILE A 119 -5.51 1.22 -0.50
N ALA A 120 -6.11 2.40 -0.34
CA ALA A 120 -5.37 3.66 -0.36
C ALA A 120 -4.35 3.75 0.79
N LYS A 121 -4.71 3.30 1.99
CA LYS A 121 -3.80 3.19 3.13
C LYS A 121 -2.68 2.17 2.87
N TYR A 122 -3.00 1.00 2.30
CA TYR A 122 -2.01 -0.03 1.96
C TYR A 122 -0.93 0.53 1.03
N PHE A 123 -1.30 1.07 -0.13
CA PHE A 123 -0.33 1.58 -1.10
C PHE A 123 0.48 2.77 -0.56
N SER A 124 -0.14 3.63 0.24
CA SER A 124 0.56 4.74 0.89
C SER A 124 1.63 4.27 1.86
N LEU A 125 1.31 3.30 2.72
CA LEU A 125 2.26 2.73 3.68
C LEU A 125 3.38 1.96 2.97
N ARG A 126 3.06 1.21 1.92
CA ARG A 126 4.06 0.58 1.04
C ARG A 126 5.02 1.63 0.46
N ARG A 127 4.48 2.73 -0.03
CA ARG A 127 5.28 3.85 -0.58
C ARG A 127 6.15 4.53 0.47
N LEU A 128 5.68 4.62 1.70
CA LEU A 128 6.45 5.13 2.84
C LEU A 128 7.49 4.12 3.36
N GLY A 129 7.59 2.91 2.78
CA GLY A 129 8.61 1.92 3.10
C GLY A 129 8.20 0.90 4.16
N VAL A 130 6.91 0.82 4.52
CA VAL A 130 6.43 -0.29 5.35
C VAL A 130 6.44 -1.58 4.52
N PRO A 131 7.10 -2.64 4.97
CA PRO A 131 7.20 -3.90 4.24
C PRO A 131 5.84 -4.55 3.98
N SER A 132 5.69 -5.22 2.81
CA SER A 132 4.43 -5.85 2.41
C SER A 132 3.98 -6.94 3.39
N GLU A 133 4.91 -7.72 3.89
CA GLU A 133 4.66 -8.81 4.85
C GLU A 133 4.03 -8.32 6.16
N LYS A 134 4.17 -7.02 6.48
CA LYS A 134 3.57 -6.39 7.65
C LYS A 134 2.16 -5.86 7.41
N LEU A 135 1.69 -5.79 6.18
CA LEU A 135 0.42 -5.16 5.81
C LEU A 135 -0.51 -6.19 5.16
N ARG A 136 -1.77 -6.21 5.59
CA ARG A 136 -2.81 -7.03 4.95
C ARG A 136 -4.12 -6.27 4.88
N ILE A 137 -4.74 -6.26 3.73
CA ILE A 137 -6.14 -5.87 3.56
C ILE A 137 -6.96 -7.05 4.08
N THR A 138 -7.76 -6.82 5.11
CA THR A 138 -8.45 -7.87 5.86
C THR A 138 -9.96 -7.72 5.72
N TYR A 139 -10.58 -8.74 5.13
CA TYR A 139 -12.03 -8.86 5.09
C TYR A 139 -12.51 -9.34 6.46
N VAL A 140 -13.46 -8.61 7.02
CA VAL A 140 -14.04 -8.88 8.33
C VAL A 140 -15.57 -8.85 8.25
N LYS A 141 -16.24 -9.51 9.17
CA LYS A 141 -17.65 -9.24 9.47
C LYS A 141 -17.73 -8.19 10.57
N ALA A 142 -18.30 -7.03 10.27
CA ALA A 142 -18.63 -6.00 11.25
C ALA A 142 -19.88 -6.43 12.00
N LEU A 143 -19.71 -6.92 13.24
CA LEU A 143 -20.76 -7.61 13.99
C LEU A 143 -21.91 -6.68 14.40
N ARG A 144 -21.60 -5.42 14.74
CA ARG A 144 -22.61 -4.43 15.14
C ARG A 144 -23.52 -4.03 13.97
N GLN A 145 -22.94 -3.88 12.78
CA GLN A 145 -23.64 -3.53 11.55
C GLN A 145 -24.20 -4.77 10.83
N ASN A 146 -23.78 -5.96 11.25
CA ASN A 146 -24.09 -7.26 10.63
C ASN A 146 -23.82 -7.31 9.13
N ARG A 147 -22.70 -6.70 8.68
CA ARG A 147 -22.32 -6.61 7.27
C ARG A 147 -20.85 -6.94 7.04
N ALA A 148 -20.52 -7.18 5.76
CA ALA A 148 -19.15 -7.24 5.30
C ALA A 148 -18.45 -5.89 5.51
N HIS A 149 -17.14 -5.95 5.79
CA HIS A 149 -16.31 -4.76 5.97
C HIS A 149 -14.85 -5.09 5.63
N MET A 150 -14.09 -4.10 5.20
CA MET A 150 -12.65 -4.23 5.00
C MET A 150 -11.88 -3.23 5.84
N VAL A 151 -10.75 -3.69 6.38
CA VAL A 151 -9.80 -2.87 7.13
C VAL A 151 -8.38 -3.19 6.69
N LEU A 152 -7.46 -2.28 6.95
CA LEU A 152 -6.04 -2.58 6.84
C LEU A 152 -5.52 -3.06 8.20
N THR A 153 -4.81 -4.19 8.22
CA THR A 153 -4.13 -4.70 9.41
C THR A 153 -2.61 -4.60 9.26
N TYR A 154 -1.95 -4.17 10.33
CA TYR A 154 -0.49 -4.07 10.40
C TYR A 154 0.06 -5.01 11.47
N TYR A 155 1.07 -5.78 11.13
CA TYR A 155 1.80 -6.73 11.98
C TYR A 155 3.23 -6.23 12.17
N SER A 156 3.64 -5.93 13.39
CA SER A 156 5.03 -5.53 13.68
C SER A 156 6.03 -6.67 13.42
N ASN A 157 5.59 -7.90 13.61
CA ASN A 157 6.25 -9.16 13.24
C ASN A 157 5.17 -10.22 12.93
N PRO A 158 5.51 -11.39 12.34
CA PRO A 158 4.54 -12.39 11.89
C PRO A 158 3.56 -12.89 12.96
N ASP A 159 3.99 -12.92 14.21
CA ASP A 159 3.21 -13.44 15.34
C ASP A 159 2.58 -12.33 16.20
N ALA A 160 2.79 -11.07 15.84
CA ALA A 160 2.28 -9.94 16.59
C ALA A 160 0.75 -9.85 16.50
N MET A 161 0.13 -9.38 17.58
CA MET A 161 -1.25 -8.90 17.56
C MET A 161 -1.35 -7.71 16.59
N PRO A 162 -2.13 -7.80 15.50
CA PRO A 162 -2.17 -6.74 14.51
C PRO A 162 -2.86 -5.48 15.05
N LEU A 163 -2.38 -4.34 14.55
CA LEU A 163 -3.07 -3.07 14.66
C LEU A 163 -4.08 -2.94 13.51
N VAL A 164 -5.24 -2.38 13.79
CA VAL A 164 -6.35 -2.21 12.83
C VAL A 164 -6.48 -0.74 12.47
N LEU A 165 -6.34 -0.45 11.17
CA LEU A 165 -6.61 0.85 10.56
C LEU A 165 -7.96 0.74 9.84
N ASP A 166 -8.94 1.52 10.30
CA ASP A 166 -10.34 1.43 9.89
C ASP A 166 -10.82 2.78 9.30
N SER A 167 -11.82 2.73 8.42
CA SER A 167 -12.52 3.92 7.92
C SER A 167 -13.59 4.43 8.90
N LEU A 168 -14.10 3.54 9.77
CA LEU A 168 -15.20 3.87 10.69
C LEU A 168 -14.72 4.50 12.00
N ILE A 169 -13.45 4.34 12.37
CA ILE A 169 -12.85 4.95 13.57
C ILE A 169 -11.44 5.45 13.28
N ASP A 170 -11.12 6.64 13.76
CA ASP A 170 -9.81 7.26 13.56
C ASP A 170 -8.70 6.62 14.40
N ALA A 171 -9.06 6.10 15.56
CA ALA A 171 -8.09 5.49 16.47
C ALA A 171 -7.61 4.13 15.95
N ILE A 172 -6.31 3.98 15.73
CA ILE A 172 -5.69 2.70 15.46
C ILE A 172 -5.68 1.87 16.76
N LYS A 173 -6.29 0.70 16.74
CA LYS A 173 -6.41 -0.18 17.91
C LYS A 173 -5.85 -1.58 17.60
N PRO A 174 -5.30 -2.28 18.62
CA PRO A 174 -5.02 -3.72 18.49
C PRO A 174 -6.30 -4.50 18.15
N ALA A 175 -6.19 -5.57 17.36
CA ALA A 175 -7.34 -6.41 17.00
C ALA A 175 -8.05 -7.01 18.24
N SER A 176 -7.33 -7.24 19.33
CA SER A 176 -7.91 -7.68 20.60
C SER A 176 -8.90 -6.67 21.23
N GLN A 177 -8.81 -5.39 20.84
CA GLN A 177 -9.72 -4.32 21.24
C GLN A 177 -10.82 -4.05 20.20
N ARG A 178 -10.91 -4.85 19.15
CA ARG A 178 -11.87 -4.78 18.07
C ARG A 178 -12.74 -6.04 18.03
N ALA A 179 -13.36 -6.36 19.17
CA ALA A 179 -14.29 -7.48 19.29
C ALA A 179 -15.56 -7.30 18.42
N ASP A 180 -15.78 -6.11 17.87
CA ASP A 180 -16.80 -5.79 16.89
C ASP A 180 -16.49 -6.32 15.49
N LEU A 181 -15.24 -6.76 15.20
CA LEU A 181 -14.78 -7.25 13.92
C LEU A 181 -14.40 -8.73 14.00
N LEU A 182 -15.05 -9.56 13.19
CA LEU A 182 -14.69 -10.97 13.06
C LEU A 182 -13.90 -11.17 11.75
N PRO A 183 -12.59 -11.47 11.80
CA PRO A 183 -11.79 -11.66 10.59
C PRO A 183 -12.18 -12.94 9.85
N VAL A 184 -12.21 -12.88 8.52
CA VAL A 184 -12.55 -14.00 7.63
C VAL A 184 -11.33 -14.41 6.81
N TYR A 185 -10.78 -13.47 6.01
CA TYR A 185 -9.54 -13.67 5.26
C TYR A 185 -8.80 -12.35 5.12
N ALA A 186 -7.53 -12.43 4.77
CA ALA A 186 -6.69 -11.27 4.50
C ALA A 186 -5.82 -11.50 3.26
N PHE A 187 -5.41 -10.43 2.59
CA PHE A 187 -4.54 -10.50 1.43
C PHE A 187 -3.67 -9.24 1.30
N ASN A 188 -2.65 -9.35 0.47
CA ASN A 188 -1.81 -8.26 -0.01
C ASN A 188 -1.19 -8.63 -1.37
N GLY A 189 -0.19 -7.91 -1.86
CA GLY A 189 0.50 -8.24 -3.11
C GLY A 189 1.19 -9.61 -3.14
N GLU A 190 1.41 -10.25 -1.99
CA GLU A 190 2.22 -11.47 -1.86
C GLU A 190 1.41 -12.74 -1.60
N GLY A 191 0.17 -12.61 -1.12
CA GLY A 191 -0.59 -13.80 -0.78
C GLY A 191 -1.96 -13.57 -0.17
N LEU A 192 -2.62 -14.70 0.07
CA LEU A 192 -3.93 -14.82 0.70
C LEU A 192 -3.78 -15.63 1.98
N TRP A 193 -4.39 -15.17 3.06
CA TRP A 193 -4.39 -15.81 4.38
C TRP A 193 -5.82 -16.02 4.86
N LEU A 194 -6.10 -17.18 5.43
CA LEU A 194 -7.34 -17.40 6.18
C LEU A 194 -7.14 -17.02 7.64
N ALA A 195 -8.11 -16.32 8.20
CA ALA A 195 -8.16 -16.08 9.63
C ALA A 195 -8.53 -17.38 10.36
N GLY A 196 -7.82 -17.70 11.44
CA GLY A 196 -8.08 -18.91 12.22
C GLY A 196 -7.47 -18.87 13.61
N ALA A 197 -7.95 -19.75 14.50
CA ALA A 197 -7.54 -19.83 15.90
C ALA A 197 -6.05 -20.20 16.13
N LYS A 198 -5.32 -20.64 15.07
CA LYS A 198 -3.90 -21.04 15.12
C LYS A 198 -3.00 -20.21 14.21
N GLY A 199 -3.30 -18.92 14.05
CA GLY A 199 -2.48 -18.01 13.26
C GLY A 199 -2.94 -17.89 11.80
N ASN A 200 -2.36 -16.92 11.10
CA ASN A 200 -2.66 -16.57 9.72
C ASN A 200 -1.97 -17.55 8.74
N LYS A 201 -2.63 -18.63 8.38
CA LYS A 201 -2.09 -19.57 7.42
C LYS A 201 -2.20 -18.99 6.00
N LYS A 202 -1.06 -18.81 5.31
CA LYS A 202 -1.04 -18.48 3.89
C LYS A 202 -1.62 -19.67 3.11
N VAL A 203 -2.67 -19.42 2.32
CA VAL A 203 -3.42 -20.46 1.60
C VAL A 203 -3.36 -20.32 0.08
N GLY A 204 -2.81 -19.21 -0.42
CA GLY A 204 -2.77 -19.00 -1.85
C GLY A 204 -2.04 -17.73 -2.29
N ASP A 205 -2.12 -17.48 -3.58
CA ASP A 205 -1.61 -16.31 -4.28
C ASP A 205 -2.78 -15.39 -4.67
N THR A 206 -2.60 -14.10 -4.55
CA THR A 206 -3.56 -13.05 -4.92
C THR A 206 -3.79 -12.93 -6.42
N LYS A 207 -3.00 -13.61 -7.25
CA LYS A 207 -3.25 -13.73 -8.71
C LYS A 207 -4.65 -14.25 -9.04
N ARG A 208 -5.29 -14.95 -8.10
CA ARG A 208 -6.66 -15.47 -8.23
C ARG A 208 -7.74 -14.48 -7.81
N LEU A 209 -7.39 -13.35 -7.20
CA LEU A 209 -8.33 -12.30 -6.82
C LEU A 209 -8.52 -11.35 -8.00
N SER A 210 -9.57 -11.54 -8.80
CA SER A 210 -9.82 -10.77 -10.03
C SER A 210 -9.87 -9.27 -9.76
N ARG A 211 -10.59 -8.82 -8.72
CA ARG A 211 -10.68 -7.41 -8.33
C ARG A 211 -9.33 -6.78 -7.98
N TRP A 212 -8.47 -7.51 -7.28
CA TRP A 212 -7.11 -7.06 -7.00
C TRP A 212 -6.29 -6.90 -8.29
N GLN A 213 -6.40 -7.85 -9.22
CA GLN A 213 -5.72 -7.77 -10.51
C GLN A 213 -6.23 -6.60 -11.36
N ASP A 214 -7.53 -6.36 -11.36
CA ASP A 214 -8.13 -5.24 -12.08
C ASP A 214 -7.78 -3.88 -11.47
N LEU A 215 -7.70 -3.79 -10.14
CA LEU A 215 -7.17 -2.63 -9.43
C LEU A 215 -5.73 -2.32 -9.86
N LEU A 216 -4.84 -3.33 -9.89
CA LEU A 216 -3.44 -3.14 -10.30
C LEU A 216 -3.33 -2.67 -11.77
N LYS A 217 -4.17 -3.20 -12.67
CA LYS A 217 -4.23 -2.73 -14.07
C LYS A 217 -4.66 -1.26 -14.16
N LYS A 218 -5.69 -0.85 -13.39
CA LYS A 218 -6.12 0.55 -13.31
C LYS A 218 -4.98 1.45 -12.82
N MET A 219 -4.28 1.07 -11.76
CA MET A 219 -3.13 1.82 -11.25
C MET A 219 -2.00 1.94 -12.28
N GLN A 220 -1.71 0.87 -13.04
CA GLN A 220 -0.72 0.92 -14.12
C GLN A 220 -1.15 1.89 -15.24
N ALA A 221 -2.42 1.90 -15.62
CA ALA A 221 -2.96 2.85 -16.59
C ALA A 221 -2.83 4.30 -16.10
N GLU A 222 -3.00 4.54 -14.81
CA GLU A 222 -2.78 5.83 -14.16
C GLU A 222 -1.29 6.23 -14.07
N GLY A 223 -0.35 5.34 -14.39
CA GLY A 223 1.09 5.62 -14.41
C GLY A 223 1.85 5.19 -13.17
N PHE A 224 1.22 4.44 -12.26
CA PHE A 224 1.96 3.80 -11.18
C PHE A 224 2.85 2.69 -11.76
N PRO A 225 4.09 2.54 -11.27
CA PRO A 225 4.90 1.39 -11.64
C PRO A 225 4.21 0.10 -11.19
N ALA A 226 4.42 -0.98 -11.93
CA ALA A 226 4.01 -2.30 -11.45
C ALA A 226 4.62 -2.51 -10.06
N GLU A 227 3.80 -2.86 -9.05
CA GLU A 227 4.35 -3.22 -7.75
C GLU A 227 5.31 -4.39 -7.95
N PRO A 228 6.55 -4.26 -7.48
CA PRO A 228 7.41 -5.42 -7.47
C PRO A 228 6.78 -6.45 -6.53
N VAL A 229 6.49 -7.61 -7.09
CA VAL A 229 6.18 -8.81 -6.31
C VAL A 229 7.52 -9.21 -5.69
N TYR A 230 7.70 -8.89 -4.40
CA TYR A 230 8.83 -9.39 -3.61
C TYR A 230 8.35 -10.53 -2.71
#